data_5883b930368febee12b2bd07bae4aef4
#
_entry.id   5883b930368febee12b2bd07bae4aef4
#
_cell.length_a   1.000
_cell.length_b   1.000
_cell.length_c   1.000
_cell.angle_alpha   90.00
_cell.angle_beta   90.00
_cell.angle_gamma   90.00
#
_symmetry.space_group_name_H-M   'P 1'
#
loop_
_entity.id
_entity.type
_entity.pdbx_description
1 polymer ?
#
loop_
_entity_poly.entity_id
_entity_poly.type
_entity_poly.pdbx_seq_one_letter_code
_entity_poly.pdbx_strand_id
1 'polypeptide(L)'
;MEWKYQGIEYITIPIETHYTDYPSHLQETNDYKLLVEMCKNNDLVYHKKWDRIYKLMNVALAGNGHRLKAWIEDIHTNKQYVCSLQDLEIIKKK
;
A
#
# COMPACT_ATOMS: atom_id res chain seq x y z
N MET A 1 -10.50 -8.78 -5.00
CA MET A 1 -10.04 -10.18 -4.81
C MET A 1 -10.33 -10.62 -3.38
N GLU A 2 -10.75 -11.83 -3.20
CA GLU A 2 -10.92 -12.41 -1.88
C GLU A 2 -9.74 -13.32 -1.58
N TRP A 3 -9.35 -13.36 -0.31
CA TRP A 3 -8.14 -14.06 0.10
C TRP A 3 -8.27 -14.53 1.55
N LYS A 4 -7.69 -15.69 1.87
CA LYS A 4 -7.73 -16.27 3.21
C LYS A 4 -6.32 -16.52 3.73
N TYR A 5 -6.06 -16.04 4.96
CA TYR A 5 -4.75 -16.18 5.60
C TYR A 5 -4.94 -16.47 7.08
N GLN A 6 -4.32 -17.55 7.55
CA GLN A 6 -4.43 -18.01 8.95
C GLN A 6 -5.88 -18.16 9.43
N GLY A 7 -6.76 -18.62 8.53
CA GLY A 7 -8.18 -18.84 8.87
C GLY A 7 -9.06 -17.61 8.79
N ILE A 8 -8.49 -16.43 8.51
CA ILE A 8 -9.23 -15.17 8.41
C ILE A 8 -9.44 -14.83 6.94
N GLU A 9 -10.66 -14.47 6.58
CA GLU A 9 -10.98 -14.04 5.23
C GLU A 9 -10.71 -12.53 5.05
N TYR A 10 -10.13 -12.18 3.92
CA TYR A 10 -9.79 -10.80 3.57
C TYR A 10 -10.32 -10.45 2.19
N ILE A 11 -10.53 -9.17 1.96
CA ILE A 11 -10.82 -8.60 0.64
C ILE A 11 -9.77 -7.54 0.31
N THR A 12 -9.57 -7.27 -0.97
CA THR A 12 -8.67 -6.22 -1.43
C THR A 12 -9.48 -5.05 -1.98
N ILE A 13 -9.05 -3.83 -1.67
CA ILE A 13 -9.71 -2.60 -2.07
C ILE A 13 -8.68 -1.73 -2.81
N PRO A 14 -9.00 -1.25 -4.04
CA PRO A 14 -8.08 -0.36 -4.76
C PRO A 14 -7.78 0.92 -3.99
N ILE A 15 -6.54 1.40 -4.12
CA ILE A 15 -6.12 2.68 -3.57
C ILE A 15 -6.32 3.74 -4.64
N GLU A 16 -7.03 4.81 -4.31
CA GLU A 16 -7.16 5.95 -5.22
C GLU A 16 -5.85 6.73 -5.22
N THR A 17 -5.32 6.98 -6.42
CA THR A 17 -3.99 7.59 -6.60
C THR A 17 -4.01 8.87 -7.42
N HIS A 18 -5.18 9.46 -7.62
CA HIS A 18 -5.28 10.70 -8.41
C HIS A 18 -4.75 11.95 -7.69
N TYR A 19 -4.28 11.80 -6.44
CA TYR A 19 -3.70 12.91 -5.67
C TYR A 19 -2.20 13.06 -5.88
N THR A 20 -1.59 12.24 -6.71
CA THR A 20 -0.13 12.11 -6.77
C THR A 20 0.59 13.34 -7.31
N ASP A 21 -0.11 14.24 -8.00
CA ASP A 21 0.49 15.42 -8.60
C ASP A 21 0.62 16.61 -7.64
N TYR A 22 -0.02 16.54 -6.48
CA TYR A 22 -0.07 17.66 -5.54
C TYR A 22 0.11 17.18 -4.10
N PRO A 23 1.35 17.10 -3.62
CA PRO A 23 1.63 16.56 -2.29
C PRO A 23 0.89 17.25 -1.14
N SER A 24 0.69 18.57 -1.24
CA SER A 24 -0.01 19.32 -0.20
C SER A 24 -1.47 18.90 -0.08
N HIS A 25 -2.11 18.62 -1.21
CA HIS A 25 -3.48 18.12 -1.21
C HIS A 25 -3.55 16.70 -0.66
N LEU A 26 -2.56 15.88 -1.01
CA LEU A 26 -2.50 14.51 -0.53
C LEU A 26 -2.45 14.44 0.99
N GLN A 27 -1.67 15.31 1.63
CA GLN A 27 -1.52 15.32 3.09
C GLN A 27 -2.82 15.64 3.82
N GLU A 28 -3.76 16.28 3.14
CA GLU A 28 -5.04 16.67 3.70
C GLU A 28 -6.12 15.60 3.47
N THR A 29 -5.84 14.58 2.68
CA THR A 29 -6.83 13.55 2.36
C THR A 29 -6.91 12.47 3.43
N ASN A 30 -8.10 11.90 3.59
CA ASN A 30 -8.29 10.77 4.50
C ASN A 30 -7.52 9.54 4.05
N ASP A 31 -7.37 9.36 2.74
CA ASP A 31 -6.63 8.22 2.18
C ASP A 31 -5.15 8.26 2.57
N TYR A 32 -4.53 9.45 2.53
CA TYR A 32 -3.15 9.58 2.94
C TYR A 32 -2.99 9.28 4.44
N LYS A 33 -3.89 9.79 5.26
CA LYS A 33 -3.88 9.51 6.70
C LYS A 33 -4.00 8.02 6.98
N LEU A 34 -4.89 7.35 6.25
CA LEU A 34 -5.05 5.90 6.35
C LEU A 34 -3.77 5.17 6.00
N LEU A 35 -3.10 5.58 4.91
CA LEU A 35 -1.84 4.97 4.48
C LEU A 35 -0.73 5.16 5.53
N VAL A 36 -0.66 6.33 6.15
CA VAL A 36 0.32 6.59 7.22
C VAL A 36 0.06 5.66 8.41
N GLU A 37 -1.19 5.47 8.80
CA GLU A 37 -1.56 4.54 9.87
C GLU A 37 -1.17 3.11 9.51
N MET A 38 -1.45 2.69 8.28
CA MET A 38 -1.07 1.36 7.80
C MET A 38 0.43 1.14 7.86
N CYS A 39 1.21 2.17 7.52
CA CYS A 39 2.68 2.11 7.62
C CYS A 39 3.14 1.93 9.06
N LYS A 40 2.55 2.66 10.00
CA LYS A 40 2.87 2.54 11.43
C LYS A 40 2.60 1.15 11.97
N ASN A 41 1.53 0.51 11.50
CA ASN A 41 1.11 -0.81 11.92
C ASN A 41 1.74 -1.93 11.10
N ASN A 42 2.46 -1.60 10.03
CA ASN A 42 2.97 -2.54 9.03
C ASN A 42 1.85 -3.44 8.49
N ASP A 43 0.73 -2.83 8.14
CA ASP A 43 -0.43 -3.55 7.64
C ASP A 43 -0.15 -4.20 6.30
N LEU A 44 -0.91 -5.23 5.99
CA LEU A 44 -0.73 -6.00 4.77
C LEU A 44 -1.36 -5.28 3.59
N VAL A 45 -0.68 -5.37 2.44
CA VAL A 45 -1.17 -4.89 1.15
C VAL A 45 -0.95 -5.96 0.09
N TYR A 46 -1.75 -5.90 -0.98
CA TYR A 46 -1.66 -6.81 -2.12
C TYR A 46 -1.03 -6.09 -3.30
N HIS A 47 -0.01 -6.70 -3.92
CA HIS A 47 0.62 -6.16 -5.13
C HIS A 47 -0.02 -6.83 -6.35
N LYS A 48 -0.74 -6.05 -7.15
CA LYS A 48 -1.53 -6.57 -8.26
C LYS A 48 -0.69 -7.24 -9.34
N LYS A 49 0.46 -6.66 -9.68
CA LYS A 49 1.31 -7.17 -10.75
C LYS A 49 2.06 -8.42 -10.36
N TRP A 50 2.51 -8.49 -9.10
CA TRP A 50 3.31 -9.61 -8.61
C TRP A 50 2.45 -10.70 -7.97
N ASP A 51 1.16 -10.41 -7.76
CA ASP A 51 0.20 -11.35 -7.16
C ASP A 51 0.70 -11.91 -5.83
N ARG A 52 1.17 -11.01 -4.95
CA ARG A 52 1.72 -11.37 -3.65
C ARG A 52 1.31 -10.38 -2.57
N ILE A 53 1.43 -10.82 -1.32
CA ILE A 53 1.09 -10.04 -0.13
C ILE A 53 2.38 -9.52 0.50
N TYR A 54 2.35 -8.26 0.93
CA TYR A 54 3.48 -7.58 1.55
C TYR A 54 3.04 -6.80 2.77
N LYS A 55 3.99 -6.48 3.64
CA LYS A 55 3.79 -5.46 4.68
C LYS A 55 4.07 -4.09 4.10
N LEU A 56 3.20 -3.13 4.37
CA LEU A 56 3.45 -1.74 3.96
C LEU A 56 4.37 -1.09 4.99
N MET A 57 5.56 -0.68 4.55
CA MET A 57 6.58 -0.13 5.44
C MET A 57 6.59 1.39 5.43
N ASN A 58 6.46 1.99 4.25
CA ASN A 58 6.49 3.44 4.11
C ASN A 58 5.83 3.88 2.80
N VAL A 59 5.33 5.11 2.77
CA VAL A 59 4.78 5.74 1.58
C VAL A 59 5.35 7.15 1.50
N ALA A 60 5.94 7.52 0.37
CA ALA A 60 6.52 8.84 0.18
C ALA A 60 6.65 9.17 -1.31
N LEU A 61 6.89 10.44 -1.60
CA LEU A 61 7.27 10.87 -2.94
C LEU A 61 8.72 10.50 -3.18
N ALA A 62 9.02 9.98 -4.37
CA ALA A 62 10.37 9.56 -4.73
C ALA A 62 10.86 10.27 -5.98
N GLY A 63 12.11 10.73 -5.94
CA GLY A 63 12.80 11.33 -7.07
C GLY A 63 12.18 12.67 -7.52
N ASN A 64 12.32 12.95 -8.80
CA ASN A 64 11.76 14.16 -9.41
C ASN A 64 10.31 14.00 -9.84
N GLY A 65 9.73 12.82 -9.65
CA GLY A 65 8.33 12.57 -9.96
C GLY A 65 7.42 13.06 -8.86
N HIS A 66 6.21 13.42 -9.24
CA HIS A 66 5.16 13.78 -8.29
C HIS A 66 4.32 12.56 -7.94
N ARG A 67 4.90 11.36 -8.10
CA ARG A 67 4.20 10.10 -7.86
C ARG A 67 4.59 9.50 -6.52
N LEU A 68 3.61 8.95 -5.84
CA LEU A 68 3.84 8.24 -4.59
C LEU A 68 4.45 6.87 -4.86
N LYS A 69 5.47 6.55 -4.05
CA LYS A 69 6.08 5.24 -4.01
C LYS A 69 5.81 4.60 -2.65
N ALA A 70 5.76 3.28 -2.66
CA ALA A 70 5.60 2.51 -1.45
C ALA A 70 6.81 1.61 -1.24
N TRP A 71 7.25 1.51 0.00
CA TRP A 71 8.28 0.56 0.44
C TRP A 71 7.54 -0.59 1.09
N ILE A 72 7.75 -1.79 0.59
CA ILE A 72 7.02 -2.98 1.00
C ILE A 72 8.00 -4.10 1.34
N GLU A 73 7.59 -5.00 2.25
CA GLU A 73 8.40 -6.14 2.66
C GLU A 73 7.62 -7.44 2.47
N ASP A 74 8.21 -8.40 1.78
CA ASP A 74 7.60 -9.70 1.54
C ASP A 74 7.40 -10.44 2.87
N ILE A 75 6.19 -10.94 3.12
CA ILE A 75 5.86 -11.61 4.38
C ILE A 75 6.53 -12.97 4.55
N HIS A 76 7.02 -13.56 3.47
CA HIS A 76 7.68 -14.88 3.50
C HIS A 76 9.19 -14.80 3.48
N THR A 77 9.76 -13.87 2.69
CA THR A 77 11.21 -13.80 2.48
C THR A 77 11.86 -12.66 3.24
N ASN A 78 11.09 -11.71 3.76
CA ASN A 78 11.54 -10.49 4.42
C ASN A 78 12.38 -9.57 3.52
N LYS A 79 12.35 -9.78 2.21
CA LYS A 79 12.98 -8.88 1.25
C LYS A 79 12.12 -7.63 1.07
N GLN A 80 12.78 -6.48 0.93
CA GLN A 80 12.13 -5.21 0.74
C GLN A 80 12.17 -4.78 -0.72
N TYR A 81 11.10 -4.11 -1.15
CA TYR A 81 10.95 -3.64 -2.52
C TYR A 81 10.35 -2.24 -2.51
N VAL A 82 10.58 -1.51 -3.58
CA VAL A 82 9.94 -0.22 -3.83
C VAL A 82 9.05 -0.36 -5.05
N CYS A 83 7.81 0.12 -4.96
CA CYS A 83 6.87 0.04 -6.06
C CYS A 83 6.01 1.30 -6.13
N SER A 84 5.25 1.43 -7.20
CA SER A 84 4.26 2.50 -7.32
C SER A 84 3.06 2.20 -6.43
N LEU A 85 2.54 3.22 -5.75
CA LEU A 85 1.37 3.06 -4.88
C LEU A 85 0.15 2.54 -5.65
N GLN A 86 0.01 2.93 -6.92
CA GLN A 86 -1.10 2.49 -7.75
C GLN A 86 -1.10 0.99 -8.04
N ASP A 87 0.02 0.30 -7.83
CA ASP A 87 0.12 -1.14 -8.02
C ASP A 87 -0.36 -1.94 -6.80
N LEU A 88 -0.70 -1.26 -5.72
CA LEU A 88 -1.13 -1.88 -4.46
C LEU A 88 -2.64 -1.77 -4.25
N GLU A 89 -3.16 -2.75 -3.51
CA GLU A 89 -4.52 -2.70 -2.99
C GLU A 89 -4.48 -2.90 -1.47
N ILE A 90 -5.39 -2.23 -0.77
CA ILE A 90 -5.51 -2.37 0.68
C ILE A 90 -6.19 -3.70 1.00
N ILE A 91 -5.66 -4.42 1.98
CA ILE A 91 -6.26 -5.66 2.46
C ILE A 91 -7.05 -5.36 3.73
N LYS A 92 -8.33 -5.74 3.73
CA LYS A 92 -9.22 -5.60 4.88
C LYS A 92 -9.84 -6.95 5.23
N LYS A 93 -10.14 -7.15 6.50
CA LYS A 93 -10.92 -8.31 6.93
C LYS A 93 -12.30 -8.23 6.31
N LYS A 94 -12.76 -9.36 5.86
CA LYS A 94 -14.09 -9.49 5.29
C LYS A 94 -15.18 -9.37 6.36
#